data_9239ea9f83149e4529cbefb666618a8f
#
_entry.id   9239ea9f83149e4529cbefb666618a8f
#
_cell.length_a   1.000
_cell.length_b   1.000
_cell.length_c   1.000
_cell.angle_alpha   90.00
_cell.angle_beta   90.00
_cell.angle_gamma   90.00
#
_symmetry.space_group_name_H-M   'P 1'
#
loop_
_entity.id
_entity.type
_entity.pdbx_description
1 polymer ?
#
loop_
_entity_poly.entity_id
_entity_poly.type
_entity_poly.pdbx_seq_one_letter_code
_entity_poly.pdbx_strand_id
1 'polypeptide(L)'
;YKRQSSDGYQFVFVELEAPNGRITKEKGTRFGEVINKGIEQVRDWQMYIAANWNVIVAELEKHSFSNTKLPRQLYKYCPYQIYYAVIAGLRKDFENIRDRKLQLQNENNITLLHYENLIDVANEN
;
A
#
# COMPACT_ATOMS: atom_id res chain seq x y z
N TYR A 1 2.68 -7.59 -2.84
CA TYR A 1 2.71 -8.50 -1.70
C TYR A 1 1.39 -9.27 -1.60
N LYS A 2 1.47 -10.57 -1.47
CA LYS A 2 0.31 -11.46 -1.29
C LYS A 2 0.32 -12.02 0.13
N ARG A 3 -0.78 -11.92 0.82
CA ARG A 3 -0.96 -12.52 2.14
C ARG A 3 -2.21 -13.39 2.17
N GLN A 4 -2.21 -14.36 3.06
CA GLN A 4 -3.39 -15.17 3.38
C GLN A 4 -3.94 -14.74 4.74
N SER A 5 -5.24 -14.56 4.80
CA SER A 5 -5.96 -14.27 6.03
C SER A 5 -7.12 -15.26 6.21
N SER A 6 -7.85 -15.15 7.31
CA SER A 6 -9.05 -15.93 7.54
C SER A 6 -10.12 -15.72 6.45
N ASP A 7 -10.08 -14.54 5.80
CA ASP A 7 -11.02 -14.16 4.74
C ASP A 7 -10.51 -14.50 3.32
N GLY A 8 -9.41 -15.24 3.22
CA GLY A 8 -8.82 -15.65 1.96
C GLY A 8 -7.53 -14.90 1.61
N TYR A 9 -7.17 -14.91 0.33
CA TYR A 9 -5.96 -14.27 -0.16
C TYR A 9 -6.19 -12.78 -0.41
N GLN A 10 -5.17 -11.98 -0.09
CA GLN A 10 -5.18 -10.54 -0.26
C GLN A 10 -3.93 -10.08 -0.99
N PHE A 11 -4.06 -9.09 -1.84
CA PHE A 11 -2.93 -8.36 -2.42
C PHE A 11 -2.73 -7.04 -1.69
N VAL A 12 -1.49 -6.72 -1.41
CA VAL A 12 -1.09 -5.41 -0.89
C VAL A 12 -0.10 -4.80 -1.87
N PHE A 13 -0.49 -3.71 -2.50
CA PHE A 13 0.40 -2.93 -3.36
C PHE A 13 1.02 -1.84 -2.51
N VAL A 14 2.35 -1.76 -2.52
CA VAL A 14 3.11 -0.89 -1.63
C VAL A 14 3.95 0.08 -2.45
N GLU A 15 3.76 1.37 -2.21
CA GLU A 15 4.62 2.43 -2.72
C GLU A 15 5.64 2.82 -1.64
N LEU A 16 6.90 2.78 -2.01
CA LEU A 16 8.01 3.17 -1.12
C LEU A 16 8.51 4.55 -1.53
N GLU A 17 8.24 5.53 -0.72
CA GLU A 17 8.74 6.88 -0.89
C GLU A 17 9.99 7.13 -0.02
N ALA A 18 10.71 8.20 -0.28
CA ALA A 18 11.90 8.54 0.49
C ALA A 18 11.57 8.68 2.00
N PRO A 19 12.45 8.18 2.88
CA PRO A 19 12.26 8.33 4.32
C PRO A 19 12.52 9.76 4.83
N ASN A 20 13.10 10.58 4.02
CA ASN A 20 13.42 11.97 4.32
C ASN A 20 12.82 12.91 3.28
N GLY A 21 13.08 14.20 3.42
CA GLY A 21 12.49 15.23 2.59
C GLY A 21 11.30 15.88 3.26
N ARG A 22 10.42 16.49 2.48
CA ARG A 22 9.24 17.17 3.02
C ARG A 22 8.10 16.18 3.22
N ILE A 23 8.14 15.46 4.35
CA ILE A 23 7.14 14.42 4.70
C ILE A 23 5.83 15.08 5.13
N THR A 24 5.90 16.07 6.01
CA THR A 24 4.75 16.84 6.48
C THR A 24 4.97 18.33 6.29
N LYS A 25 3.91 19.11 6.39
CA LYS A 25 3.92 20.57 6.37
C LYS A 25 2.98 21.14 7.43
N GLU A 26 2.97 22.47 7.60
CA GLU A 26 2.14 23.15 8.59
C GLU A 26 2.35 22.60 10.00
N LYS A 27 3.61 22.53 10.44
CA LYS A 27 4.02 22.00 11.75
C LYS A 27 3.62 20.55 11.98
N GLY A 28 3.64 19.74 10.91
CA GLY A 28 3.34 18.32 10.97
C GLY A 28 1.86 17.96 10.94
N THR A 29 0.97 18.91 10.65
CA THR A 29 -0.48 18.67 10.65
C THR A 29 -1.04 18.31 9.28
N ARG A 30 -0.25 18.44 8.20
CA ARG A 30 -0.68 18.12 6.83
C ARG A 30 0.37 17.28 6.11
N PHE A 31 -0.08 16.52 5.11
CA PHE A 31 0.83 15.76 4.25
C PHE A 31 1.72 16.69 3.45
N GLY A 32 3.01 16.40 3.46
CA GLY A 32 3.99 17.09 2.63
C GLY A 32 4.06 16.48 1.22
N GLU A 33 5.00 16.96 0.46
CA GLU A 33 5.22 16.62 -0.94
C GLU A 33 5.49 15.12 -1.17
N VAL A 34 6.28 14.51 -0.28
CA VAL A 34 6.66 13.10 -0.37
C VAL A 34 5.43 12.19 -0.22
N ILE A 35 4.62 12.41 0.80
CA ILE A 35 3.40 11.61 1.02
C ILE A 35 2.40 11.83 -0.11
N ASN A 36 2.19 13.06 -0.53
CA ASN A 36 1.25 13.37 -1.61
C ASN A 36 1.64 12.70 -2.93
N LYS A 37 2.93 12.66 -3.24
CA LYS A 37 3.44 11.96 -4.42
C LYS A 37 3.12 10.46 -4.36
N GLY A 38 3.35 9.82 -3.22
CA GLY A 38 3.01 8.41 -3.03
C GLY A 38 1.50 8.14 -3.17
N ILE A 39 0.67 9.01 -2.62
CA ILE A 39 -0.79 8.90 -2.75
C ILE A 39 -1.23 9.02 -4.21
N GLU A 40 -0.69 9.96 -4.96
CA GLU A 40 -0.98 10.12 -6.39
C GLU A 40 -0.60 8.87 -7.18
N GLN A 41 0.58 8.31 -6.91
CA GLN A 41 1.04 7.09 -7.55
C GLN A 41 0.09 5.93 -7.28
N VAL A 42 -0.34 5.77 -6.04
CA VAL A 42 -1.29 4.70 -5.65
C VAL A 42 -2.65 4.91 -6.31
N ARG A 43 -3.13 6.14 -6.41
CA ARG A 43 -4.39 6.44 -7.12
C ARG A 43 -4.33 6.05 -8.59
N ASP A 44 -3.22 6.31 -9.25
CA ASP A 44 -2.99 5.88 -10.63
C ASP A 44 -3.01 4.35 -10.74
N TRP A 45 -2.40 3.65 -9.78
CA TRP A 45 -2.45 2.19 -9.72
C TRP A 45 -3.88 1.67 -9.53
N GLN A 46 -4.66 2.28 -8.65
CA GLN A 46 -6.05 1.87 -8.40
C GLN A 46 -6.86 1.90 -9.70
N MET A 47 -6.71 2.94 -10.49
CA MET A 47 -7.38 3.06 -11.79
C MET A 47 -6.89 2.01 -12.79
N TYR A 48 -5.58 1.83 -12.89
CA TYR A 48 -4.98 0.87 -13.81
C TYR A 48 -5.35 -0.58 -13.45
N ILE A 49 -5.25 -0.93 -12.17
CA ILE A 49 -5.53 -2.28 -11.66
C ILE A 49 -6.98 -2.65 -11.89
N ALA A 50 -7.92 -1.75 -11.63
CA ALA A 50 -9.34 -1.97 -11.87
C ALA A 50 -9.65 -2.27 -13.34
N ALA A 51 -8.97 -1.58 -14.27
CA ALA A 51 -9.19 -1.74 -15.70
C ALA A 51 -8.42 -2.91 -16.33
N ASN A 52 -7.32 -3.37 -15.71
CA ASN A 52 -6.37 -4.30 -16.32
C ASN A 52 -6.03 -5.51 -15.42
N TRP A 53 -6.98 -5.97 -14.61
CA TRP A 53 -6.71 -7.06 -13.67
C TRP A 53 -6.16 -8.33 -14.33
N ASN A 54 -6.67 -8.69 -15.51
CA ASN A 54 -6.18 -9.86 -16.25
C ASN A 54 -4.69 -9.76 -16.62
N VAL A 55 -4.24 -8.57 -16.98
CA VAL A 55 -2.82 -8.31 -17.28
C VAL A 55 -1.96 -8.49 -16.03
N ILE A 56 -2.42 -7.96 -14.90
CA ILE A 56 -1.71 -8.06 -13.62
C ILE A 56 -1.62 -9.51 -13.15
N VAL A 57 -2.70 -10.26 -13.22
CA VAL A 57 -2.71 -11.69 -12.86
C VAL A 57 -1.72 -12.48 -13.72
N ALA A 58 -1.69 -12.22 -15.02
CA ALA A 58 -0.76 -12.87 -15.94
C ALA A 58 0.71 -12.59 -15.59
N GLU A 59 1.03 -11.35 -15.22
CA GLU A 59 2.37 -10.99 -14.77
C GLU A 59 2.74 -11.65 -13.43
N LEU A 60 1.81 -11.70 -12.49
CA LEU A 60 2.04 -12.39 -11.21
C LEU A 60 2.28 -13.89 -11.39
N GLU A 61 1.58 -14.52 -12.32
CA GLU A 61 1.81 -15.95 -12.64
C GLU A 61 3.20 -16.21 -13.20
N LYS A 62 3.72 -15.33 -14.05
CA LYS A 62 5.07 -15.44 -14.61
C LYS A 62 6.16 -15.40 -13.54
N HIS A 63 5.92 -14.70 -12.46
CA HIS A 63 6.87 -14.49 -11.36
C HIS A 63 6.56 -15.35 -10.13
N SER A 64 5.62 -16.28 -10.22
CA SER A 64 5.32 -17.17 -9.11
C SER A 64 6.42 -18.24 -8.97
N PHE A 65 6.76 -18.56 -7.72
CA PHE A 65 7.73 -19.61 -7.43
C PHE A 65 7.18 -20.99 -7.82
N SER A 66 8.02 -21.82 -8.48
CA SER A 66 7.80 -23.26 -8.67
C SER A 66 6.55 -23.63 -9.49
N ASN A 67 6.20 -22.88 -10.52
CA ASN A 67 5.02 -23.18 -11.35
C ASN A 67 3.71 -23.29 -10.55
N THR A 68 3.66 -22.70 -9.36
CA THR A 68 2.45 -22.69 -8.54
C THR A 68 1.44 -21.76 -9.18
N LYS A 69 0.27 -22.27 -9.51
CA LYS A 69 -0.83 -21.44 -9.98
C LYS A 69 -1.33 -20.57 -8.86
N LEU A 70 -1.72 -19.35 -9.18
CA LEU A 70 -2.40 -18.49 -8.24
C LEU A 70 -3.75 -19.11 -7.80
N PRO A 71 -4.19 -18.87 -6.56
CA PRO A 71 -5.51 -19.33 -6.14
C PRO A 71 -6.61 -18.83 -7.07
N ARG A 72 -7.58 -19.68 -7.35
CA ARG A 72 -8.71 -19.39 -8.26
C ARG A 72 -9.40 -18.06 -7.97
N GLN A 73 -9.52 -17.72 -6.71
CA GLN A 73 -10.16 -16.50 -6.23
C GLN A 73 -9.49 -15.22 -6.76
N LEU A 74 -8.20 -15.29 -7.10
CA LEU A 74 -7.42 -14.15 -7.55
C LEU A 74 -7.54 -13.86 -9.06
N TYR A 75 -8.13 -14.77 -9.83
CA TYR A 75 -8.33 -14.55 -11.26
C TYR A 75 -9.44 -13.54 -11.55
N LYS A 76 -10.39 -13.39 -10.63
CA LYS A 76 -11.43 -12.39 -10.73
C LYS A 76 -11.07 -11.15 -9.93
N TYR A 77 -11.20 -9.98 -10.55
CA TYR A 77 -11.01 -8.70 -9.86
C TYR A 77 -11.99 -8.58 -8.68
N CYS A 78 -11.45 -8.43 -7.49
CA CYS A 78 -12.23 -8.18 -6.29
C CYS A 78 -11.59 -7.02 -5.52
N PRO A 79 -12.17 -5.80 -5.57
CA PRO A 79 -11.59 -4.64 -4.92
C PRO A 79 -11.45 -4.79 -3.40
N TYR A 80 -12.26 -5.65 -2.79
CA TYR A 80 -12.23 -5.90 -1.34
C TYR A 80 -11.05 -6.77 -0.89
N GLN A 81 -10.33 -7.39 -1.84
CA GLN A 81 -9.14 -8.20 -1.58
C GLN A 81 -7.85 -7.48 -1.96
N ILE A 82 -7.94 -6.23 -2.39
CA ILE A 82 -6.79 -5.43 -2.82
C ILE A 82 -6.64 -4.27 -1.86
N TYR A 83 -5.44 -4.16 -1.31
CA TYR A 83 -5.07 -3.13 -0.34
C TYR A 83 -3.91 -2.32 -0.89
N TYR A 84 -3.83 -1.08 -0.47
CA TYR A 84 -2.78 -0.16 -0.90
C TYR A 84 -2.10 0.45 0.30
N ALA A 85 -0.79 0.57 0.25
CA ALA A 85 0.00 1.20 1.30
C ALA A 85 1.01 2.16 0.68
N VAL A 86 1.20 3.28 1.34
CA VAL A 86 2.30 4.22 1.08
C VAL A 86 3.20 4.20 2.32
N ILE A 87 4.48 3.96 2.11
CA ILE A 87 5.48 3.97 3.17
C ILE A 87 6.39 5.17 2.94
N ALA A 88 6.39 6.11 3.89
CA ALA A 88 7.15 7.34 3.80
C ALA A 88 7.53 7.84 5.20
N GLY A 89 8.64 8.52 5.30
CA GLY A 89 9.03 9.19 6.53
C GLY A 89 9.33 8.28 7.72
N LEU A 90 9.43 8.92 8.86
CA LEU A 90 9.75 8.29 10.14
C LEU A 90 8.62 8.53 11.14
N ARG A 91 8.60 7.75 12.22
CA ARG A 91 7.57 7.85 13.27
C ARG A 91 7.34 9.28 13.75
N LYS A 92 8.38 10.04 13.94
CA LYS A 92 8.32 11.44 14.39
C LYS A 92 7.50 12.34 13.45
N ASP A 93 7.43 12.00 12.17
CA ASP A 93 6.70 12.79 11.18
C ASP A 93 5.18 12.59 11.29
N PHE A 94 4.74 11.54 12.00
CA PHE A 94 3.34 11.11 12.07
C PHE A 94 2.61 11.56 13.33
N GLU A 95 3.26 12.26 14.23
CA GLU A 95 2.70 12.61 15.55
C GLU A 95 1.40 13.43 15.48
N ASN A 96 1.26 14.28 14.47
CA ASN A 96 0.16 15.23 14.36
C ASN A 96 -0.75 15.01 13.13
N ILE A 97 -0.60 13.89 12.42
CA ILE A 97 -1.37 13.62 11.19
C ILE A 97 -2.32 12.43 11.32
N ARG A 98 -2.62 12.00 12.54
CA ARG A 98 -3.45 10.82 12.78
C ARG A 98 -4.80 10.89 12.09
N ASP A 99 -5.50 12.01 12.20
CA ASP A 99 -6.84 12.15 11.62
C ASP A 99 -6.80 12.10 10.09
N ARG A 100 -5.81 12.72 9.48
CA ARG A 100 -5.62 12.68 8.03
C ARG A 100 -5.27 11.29 7.54
N LYS A 101 -4.46 10.57 8.30
CA LYS A 101 -4.10 9.18 8.03
C LYS A 101 -5.33 8.27 8.06
N LEU A 102 -6.20 8.44 9.08
CA LEU A 102 -7.45 7.69 9.19
C LEU A 102 -8.43 8.04 8.08
N GLN A 103 -8.53 9.31 7.71
CA GLN A 103 -9.36 9.78 6.61
C GLN A 103 -8.90 9.16 5.28
N LEU A 104 -7.61 9.15 5.02
CA LEU A 104 -7.03 8.53 3.82
C LEU A 104 -7.39 7.05 3.71
N GLN A 105 -7.30 6.31 4.81
CA GLN A 105 -7.66 4.91 4.86
C GLN A 105 -9.15 4.68 4.62
N ASN A 106 -10.01 5.46 5.27
CA ASN A 106 -11.46 5.28 5.18
C ASN A 106 -12.04 5.73 3.84
N GLU A 107 -11.54 6.81 3.27
CA GLU A 107 -12.08 7.39 2.03
C GLU A 107 -11.41 6.84 0.77
N ASN A 108 -10.13 6.50 0.84
CA ASN A 108 -9.34 6.11 -0.33
C ASN A 108 -8.77 4.69 -0.26
N ASN A 109 -8.98 3.97 0.83
CA ASN A 109 -8.43 2.62 1.04
C ASN A 109 -6.89 2.58 0.94
N ILE A 110 -6.22 3.64 1.39
CA ILE A 110 -4.76 3.74 1.39
C ILE A 110 -4.29 3.80 2.84
N THR A 111 -3.45 2.83 3.22
CA THR A 111 -2.79 2.79 4.52
C THR A 111 -1.45 3.54 4.42
N LEU A 112 -1.27 4.53 5.26
CA LEU A 112 -0.02 5.28 5.35
C LEU A 112 0.81 4.75 6.51
N LEU A 113 2.05 4.34 6.22
CA LEU A 113 2.98 3.77 7.20
C LEU A 113 4.30 4.55 7.17
N HIS A 114 5.05 4.50 8.26
CA HIS A 114 6.42 4.97 8.33
C HIS A 114 7.41 3.80 8.29
N TYR A 115 8.68 4.09 8.03
CA TYR A 115 9.68 3.04 7.85
C TYR A 115 9.92 2.19 9.10
N GLU A 116 9.78 2.74 10.31
CA GLU A 116 9.93 1.95 11.53
C GLU A 116 8.85 0.86 11.64
N ASN A 117 7.68 1.00 11.01
CA ASN A 117 6.70 -0.08 10.95
C ASN A 117 7.27 -1.34 10.28
N LEU A 118 8.09 -1.18 9.23
CA LEU A 118 8.76 -2.31 8.57
C LEU A 118 9.81 -2.94 9.47
N ILE A 119 10.57 -2.12 10.20
CA ILE A 119 11.61 -2.57 11.13
C ILE A 119 10.98 -3.34 12.28
N ASP A 120 9.89 -2.83 12.84
CA ASP A 120 9.16 -3.49 13.93
C ASP A 120 8.70 -4.88 13.50
N VAL A 121 8.08 -5.01 12.32
CA VAL A 121 7.63 -6.30 11.77
C VAL A 121 8.81 -7.26 11.54
N ALA A 122 9.93 -6.77 11.02
CA ALA A 122 11.12 -7.58 10.79
C ALA A 122 11.72 -8.13 12.10
N ASN A 123 11.63 -7.36 13.18
CA ASN A 123 12.16 -7.75 14.49
C ASN A 123 11.24 -8.74 15.24
N GLU A 124 9.96 -8.82 14.90
CA GLU A 124 8.99 -9.78 15.46
C GLU A 124 9.14 -11.18 14.87
N ASN A 125 9.78 -11.30 13.73
CA ASN A 125 10.03 -12.56 13.04
C ASN A 125 11.48 -13.03 13.26
#